data_cf15fcc61444ef57736988c9bb4b48b8
#
_entry.id   cf15fcc61444ef57736988c9bb4b48b8
#
_cell.length_a   1.000
_cell.length_b   1.000
_cell.length_c   1.000
_cell.angle_alpha   90.00
_cell.angle_beta   90.00
_cell.angle_gamma   90.00
#
_symmetry.space_group_name_H-M   'P 1'
#
loop_
_entity.id
_entity.type
_entity.pdbx_description
1 polymer ?
#
loop_
_entity_poly.entity_id
_entity_poly.type
_entity_poly.pdbx_seq_one_letter_code
_entity_poly.pdbx_strand_id
1 'polypeptide(L)'
;MKKNLTKIDIAKEVSKKTGYSLELSKILINNLLIVLISSIKKNKLNLKNIGTFRLINKSERIGRNPTTKENFVITSRKSISFIASKKLLSVVNLSKWVNFLKFQKYLYI
;
A
#
# COMPACT_ATOMS: atom_id res chain seq x y z
N MET A 1 11.99 -16.46 -10.90
CA MET A 1 10.97 -15.51 -11.38
C MET A 1 10.06 -15.10 -10.25
N LYS A 2 9.91 -13.83 -10.03
CA LYS A 2 9.08 -13.32 -8.94
C LYS A 2 7.62 -13.28 -9.39
N LYS A 3 6.74 -13.87 -8.61
CA LYS A 3 5.32 -13.84 -8.84
C LYS A 3 4.71 -12.66 -8.07
N ASN A 4 3.85 -11.90 -8.73
CA ASN A 4 3.12 -10.84 -8.05
C ASN A 4 2.09 -11.45 -7.09
N LEU A 5 2.04 -10.92 -5.88
CA LEU A 5 1.05 -11.35 -4.91
C LEU A 5 -0.29 -10.65 -5.17
N THR A 6 -1.36 -11.43 -5.11
CA THR A 6 -2.71 -10.93 -5.33
C THR A 6 -3.50 -10.93 -4.03
N LYS A 7 -4.71 -10.37 -4.06
CA LYS A 7 -5.61 -10.41 -2.91
C LYS A 7 -5.87 -11.84 -2.43
N ILE A 8 -5.96 -12.77 -3.35
CA ILE A 8 -6.20 -14.19 -3.02
C ILE A 8 -5.02 -14.77 -2.25
N ASP A 9 -3.80 -14.42 -2.64
CA ASP A 9 -2.60 -14.88 -1.94
C ASP A 9 -2.56 -14.35 -0.52
N ILE A 10 -2.93 -13.10 -0.32
CA ILE A 10 -3.02 -12.49 1.02
C ILE A 10 -4.11 -13.19 1.84
N ALA A 11 -5.26 -13.47 1.23
CA ALA A 11 -6.34 -14.18 1.91
C ALA A 11 -5.93 -15.58 2.35
N LYS A 12 -5.14 -16.28 1.55
CA LYS A 12 -4.59 -17.60 1.92
C LYS A 12 -3.70 -17.51 3.14
N GLU A 13 -2.83 -16.51 3.20
CA GLU A 13 -1.97 -16.29 4.35
C GLU A 13 -2.76 -15.93 5.60
N VAL A 14 -3.77 -15.09 5.48
CA VAL A 14 -4.66 -14.73 6.58
C VAL A 14 -5.38 -15.98 7.09
N SER A 15 -5.89 -16.83 6.19
CA SER A 15 -6.54 -18.07 6.55
C SER A 15 -5.62 -18.99 7.37
N LYS A 16 -4.36 -19.11 6.96
CA LYS A 16 -3.38 -19.91 7.67
C LYS A 16 -3.08 -19.38 9.07
N LYS A 17 -2.96 -18.08 9.21
CA LYS A 17 -2.58 -17.44 10.48
C LYS A 17 -3.73 -17.34 11.47
N THR A 18 -4.94 -17.13 11.00
CA THR A 18 -6.11 -16.93 11.88
C THR A 18 -6.91 -18.19 12.10
N GLY A 19 -6.78 -19.19 11.23
CA GLY A 19 -7.61 -20.38 11.28
C GLY A 19 -8.99 -20.19 10.65
N TYR A 20 -9.30 -19.02 10.10
CA TYR A 20 -10.55 -18.78 9.39
C TYR A 20 -10.57 -19.51 8.05
N SER A 21 -11.78 -19.80 7.54
CA SER A 21 -11.93 -20.39 6.23
C SER A 21 -11.38 -19.45 5.16
N LEU A 22 -11.01 -20.01 4.01
CA LEU A 22 -10.52 -19.22 2.89
C LEU A 22 -11.58 -18.22 2.40
N GLU A 23 -12.85 -18.63 2.36
CA GLU A 23 -13.93 -17.76 1.95
C GLU A 23 -14.10 -16.56 2.88
N LEU A 24 -14.09 -16.80 4.19
CA LEU A 24 -14.17 -15.71 5.16
C LEU A 24 -12.97 -14.78 5.04
N SER A 25 -11.78 -15.33 4.85
CA SER A 25 -10.56 -14.54 4.69
C SER A 25 -10.62 -13.64 3.45
N LYS A 26 -11.19 -14.14 2.34
CA LYS A 26 -11.39 -13.34 1.13
C LYS A 26 -12.33 -12.16 1.38
N ILE A 27 -13.43 -12.40 2.09
CA ILE A 27 -14.40 -11.36 2.43
C ILE A 27 -13.75 -10.30 3.32
N LEU A 28 -12.99 -10.72 4.33
CA LEU A 28 -12.31 -9.80 5.25
C LEU A 28 -11.31 -8.91 4.51
N ILE A 29 -10.49 -9.50 3.64
CA ILE A 29 -9.50 -8.74 2.88
C ILE A 29 -10.19 -7.76 1.92
N ASN A 30 -11.23 -8.18 1.23
CA ASN A 30 -11.95 -7.31 0.32
C ASN A 30 -12.58 -6.12 1.06
N ASN A 31 -13.22 -6.38 2.20
CA ASN A 31 -13.81 -5.33 3.02
C ASN A 31 -12.75 -4.38 3.59
N LEU A 32 -11.61 -4.91 4.00
CA LEU A 32 -10.49 -4.09 4.47
C LEU A 32 -10.01 -3.11 3.39
N LEU A 33 -9.86 -3.59 2.15
CA LEU A 33 -9.42 -2.75 1.05
C LEU A 33 -10.45 -1.66 0.72
N ILE A 34 -11.72 -1.98 0.78
CA ILE A 34 -12.79 -0.99 0.58
C ILE A 34 -12.73 0.10 1.65
N VAL A 35 -12.56 -0.29 2.90
CA VAL A 35 -12.43 0.68 4.01
C VAL A 35 -11.20 1.55 3.85
N LEU A 36 -10.08 0.97 3.43
CA LEU A 36 -8.85 1.73 3.17
C LEU A 36 -9.07 2.79 2.10
N ILE A 37 -9.68 2.43 1.00
CA ILE A 37 -9.97 3.37 -0.09
C ILE A 37 -10.89 4.50 0.39
N SER A 38 -11.93 4.17 1.11
CA SER A 38 -12.86 5.17 1.67
C SER A 38 -12.17 6.12 2.64
N SER A 39 -11.29 5.59 3.47
CA SER A 39 -10.55 6.39 4.45
C SER A 39 -9.57 7.35 3.77
N ILE A 40 -8.89 6.90 2.73
CA ILE A 40 -7.95 7.74 1.96
C ILE A 40 -8.70 8.88 1.27
N LYS A 41 -9.89 8.61 0.73
CA LYS A 41 -10.71 9.64 0.07
C LYS A 41 -11.14 10.73 1.02
N LYS A 42 -11.44 10.38 2.26
CA LYS A 42 -11.92 11.35 3.25
C LYS A 42 -10.80 12.18 3.85
N ASN A 43 -9.67 11.55 4.14
CA ASN A 43 -8.57 12.20 4.81
C ASN A 43 -7.32 11.35 4.73
N LYS A 44 -6.24 11.87 5.29
CA LYS A 44 -4.99 11.16 5.45
C LYS A 44 -5.19 9.91 6.33
N LEU A 45 -4.71 8.78 5.86
CA LEU A 45 -4.77 7.51 6.59
C LEU A 45 -3.38 7.15 7.09
N ASN A 46 -3.22 7.09 8.40
CA ASN A 46 -1.97 6.69 9.02
C ASN A 46 -2.11 5.30 9.65
N LEU A 47 -1.36 4.34 9.12
CA LEU A 47 -1.28 2.99 9.68
C LEU A 47 0.02 2.89 10.47
N LYS A 48 -0.12 2.73 11.78
CA LYS A 48 1.04 2.62 12.68
C LYS A 48 1.97 1.50 12.24
N ASN A 49 3.26 1.79 12.17
CA ASN A 49 4.33 0.86 11.79
C ASN A 49 4.32 0.45 10.31
N ILE A 50 3.40 0.95 9.51
CA ILE A 50 3.35 0.68 8.07
C ILE A 50 3.64 1.95 7.29
N GLY A 51 2.83 2.98 7.49
CA GLY A 51 3.04 4.23 6.77
C GLY A 51 1.78 5.07 6.68
N THR A 52 1.87 6.10 5.88
CA THR A 52 0.78 7.07 5.71
C THR A 52 0.39 7.15 4.25
N PHE A 53 -0.90 7.02 3.99
CA PHE A 53 -1.50 7.27 2.68
C PHE A 53 -2.10 8.66 2.69
N ARG A 54 -1.80 9.43 1.67
CA ARG A 54 -2.26 10.81 1.55
C ARG A 54 -2.74 11.10 0.14
N LEU A 55 -3.88 11.76 0.03
CA LEU A 55 -4.41 12.20 -1.25
C LEU A 55 -3.73 13.52 -1.64
N ILE A 56 -3.19 13.58 -2.83
CA ILE A 56 -2.54 14.75 -3.37
C ILE A 56 -3.36 15.28 -4.55
N ASN A 57 -3.68 16.56 -4.51
CA ASN A 57 -4.33 17.24 -5.62
C ASN A 57 -3.26 17.86 -6.51
N LYS A 58 -3.13 17.36 -7.74
CA LYS A 58 -2.21 17.93 -8.72
C LYS A 58 -2.96 18.91 -9.59
N SER A 59 -2.50 20.15 -9.60
CA SER A 59 -3.11 21.19 -10.40
C SER A 59 -2.80 21.00 -11.88
N GLU A 60 -3.65 21.61 -12.72
CA GLU A 60 -3.43 21.66 -14.15
C GLU A 60 -2.11 22.34 -14.47
N ARG A 61 -1.41 21.82 -15.44
CA ARG A 61 -0.12 22.38 -15.87
C ARG A 61 0.09 22.14 -17.36
N ILE A 62 1.00 22.91 -17.94
CA ILE A 62 1.40 22.73 -19.32
C ILE A 62 2.63 21.84 -19.38
N GLY A 63 2.49 20.68 -20.03
CA GLY A 63 3.60 19.79 -20.30
C GLY A 63 4.17 20.03 -21.68
N ARG A 64 5.39 19.57 -21.91
CA ARG A 64 6.07 19.67 -23.20
C ARG A 64 6.60 18.33 -23.63
N ASN A 65 6.29 17.93 -24.86
CA ASN A 65 6.85 16.71 -25.43
C ASN A 65 8.30 16.98 -25.86
N PRO A 66 9.29 16.31 -25.29
CA PRO A 66 10.70 16.55 -25.63
C PRO A 66 11.06 16.17 -27.06
N THR A 67 10.30 15.29 -27.69
CA THR A 67 10.55 14.84 -29.05
C THR A 67 9.98 15.79 -30.09
N THR A 68 8.71 16.16 -29.97
CA THR A 68 8.01 17.03 -30.92
C THR A 68 8.08 18.50 -30.52
N LYS A 69 8.43 18.79 -29.27
CA LYS A 69 8.45 20.12 -28.67
C LYS A 69 7.08 20.81 -28.63
N GLU A 70 6.02 20.03 -28.79
CA GLU A 70 4.66 20.51 -28.67
C GLU A 70 4.25 20.64 -27.20
N ASN A 71 3.51 21.70 -26.92
CA ASN A 71 2.92 21.90 -25.59
C ASN A 71 1.58 21.17 -25.52
N PHE A 72 1.27 20.58 -24.37
CA PHE A 72 -0.03 19.97 -24.11
C PHE A 72 -0.45 20.27 -22.70
N VAL A 73 -1.77 20.24 -22.48
CA VAL A 73 -2.34 20.52 -21.16
C VAL A 73 -2.45 19.22 -20.39
N ILE A 74 -1.82 19.21 -19.21
CA ILE A 74 -1.99 18.11 -18.25
C ILE A 74 -3.11 18.52 -17.30
N THR A 75 -4.25 17.83 -17.39
CA THR A 75 -5.42 18.17 -16.58
C THR A 75 -5.16 17.95 -15.09
N SER A 76 -5.88 18.68 -14.25
CA SER A 76 -5.83 18.49 -12.81
C SER A 76 -6.30 17.09 -12.46
N ARG A 77 -5.68 16.47 -11.47
CA ARG A 77 -5.99 15.11 -11.07
C ARG A 77 -5.64 14.88 -9.62
N LYS A 78 -6.23 13.83 -9.04
CA LYS A 78 -5.89 13.40 -7.70
C LYS A 78 -4.91 12.23 -7.79
N SER A 79 -3.96 12.20 -6.89
CA SER A 79 -2.97 11.12 -6.80
C SER A 79 -2.83 10.71 -5.34
N ILE A 80 -2.34 9.49 -5.13
CA ILE A 80 -2.12 8.96 -3.78
C ILE A 80 -0.63 8.87 -3.54
N SER A 81 -0.19 9.44 -2.41
CA SER A 81 1.19 9.33 -1.95
C SER A 81 1.25 8.40 -0.76
N PHE A 82 2.21 7.49 -0.77
CA PHE A 82 2.48 6.61 0.36
C PHE A 82 3.86 6.93 0.94
N ILE A 83 3.90 7.20 2.23
CA ILE A 83 5.15 7.44 2.95
C ILE A 83 5.34 6.30 3.94
N ALA A 84 6.36 5.49 3.72
CA ALA A 84 6.65 4.35 4.59
C ALA A 84 7.11 4.82 5.97
N SER A 85 6.70 4.10 7.01
CA SER A 85 7.16 4.37 8.36
C SER A 85 8.62 3.97 8.53
N LYS A 86 9.28 4.53 9.53
CA LYS A 86 10.66 4.15 9.87
C LYS A 86 10.76 2.67 10.21
N LYS A 87 9.77 2.12 10.90
CA LYS A 87 9.75 0.70 11.25
C LYS A 87 9.63 -0.20 10.03
N LEU A 88 8.77 0.17 9.07
CA LEU A 88 8.65 -0.59 7.83
C LEU A 88 9.95 -0.56 7.04
N LEU A 89 10.56 0.60 6.88
CA LEU A 89 11.84 0.73 6.19
C LEU A 89 12.94 -0.08 6.87
N SER A 90 12.97 -0.07 8.19
CA SER A 90 13.92 -0.83 8.97
C SER A 90 13.79 -2.33 8.72
N VAL A 91 12.57 -2.83 8.72
CA VAL A 91 12.29 -4.27 8.48
C VAL A 91 12.71 -4.67 7.07
N VAL A 92 12.38 -3.84 6.08
CA VAL A 92 12.68 -4.14 4.67
C VAL A 92 14.19 -4.11 4.38
N ASN A 93 14.92 -3.21 5.04
CA ASN A 93 16.35 -3.02 4.80
C ASN A 93 17.27 -3.92 5.63
N LEU A 94 16.72 -4.69 6.56
CA LEU A 94 17.51 -5.64 7.32
C LEU A 94 17.83 -6.88 6.47
N SER A 95 18.87 -7.65 6.92
CA SER A 95 19.15 -8.92 6.26
C SER A 95 17.96 -9.86 6.40
N LYS A 96 17.84 -10.79 5.47
CA LYS A 96 16.71 -11.72 5.40
C LYS A 96 16.44 -12.43 6.73
N TRP A 97 17.48 -12.86 7.41
CA TRP A 97 17.37 -13.55 8.69
C TRP A 97 16.90 -12.61 9.81
N VAL A 98 17.52 -11.46 9.91
CA VAL A 98 17.19 -10.46 10.94
C VAL A 98 15.79 -9.90 10.70
N ASN A 99 15.38 -9.70 9.45
CA ASN A 99 14.04 -9.25 9.09
C ASN A 99 12.96 -10.17 9.65
N PHE A 100 13.12 -11.46 9.46
CA PHE A 100 12.14 -12.44 9.93
C PHE A 100 11.94 -12.34 11.44
N LEU A 101 13.02 -12.32 12.21
CA LEU A 101 12.94 -12.26 13.66
C LEU A 101 12.33 -10.94 14.16
N LYS A 102 12.74 -9.82 13.59
CA LYS A 102 12.20 -8.52 14.01
C LYS A 102 10.75 -8.33 13.59
N PHE A 103 10.36 -8.84 12.44
CA PHE A 103 8.98 -8.77 11.98
C PHE A 103 8.06 -9.55 12.91
N GLN A 104 8.47 -10.72 13.36
CA GLN A 104 7.73 -11.49 14.35
C GLN A 104 7.54 -10.72 15.65
N LYS A 105 8.58 -10.03 16.09
CA LYS A 105 8.51 -9.20 17.30
C LYS A 105 7.48 -8.07 17.15
N TYR A 106 7.40 -7.43 16.02
CA TYR A 106 6.44 -6.35 15.77
C TYR A 106 5.00 -6.84 15.69
N LEU A 107 4.79 -8.06 15.25
CA LEU A 107 3.44 -8.63 15.17
C LEU A 107 2.83 -8.90 16.54
N TYR A 108 3.65 -9.17 17.54
CA TYR A 108 3.20 -9.53 18.89
C TYR A 108 3.16 -8.34 19.87
N ILE A 109 3.46 -7.15 19.42
CA ILE A 109 3.42 -5.94 20.27
C ILE A 109 2.12 -5.14 20.04
#